data_b48f0c66323f7c2a892c6ced714aee25
#
_entry.id   b48f0c66323f7c2a892c6ced714aee25
#
_cell.length_a   1.000
_cell.length_b   1.000
_cell.length_c   1.000
_cell.angle_alpha   90.00
_cell.angle_beta   90.00
_cell.angle_gamma   90.00
#
_symmetry.space_group_name_H-M   'P 1'
#
loop_
_entity.id
_entity.type
_entity.pdbx_description
1 polymer ?
#
loop_
_entity_poly.entity_id
_entity_poly.type
_entity_poly.pdbx_seq_one_letter_code
_entity_poly.pdbx_strand_id
1 'polypeptide(L)'
;MMNNKPAKIFKLIPALDVLELANVEHIARIVGNNEMFYGFKAGFSLGLTHGLGKVVETIRRYSDLPIIYDHQKAATDIPDTGRLFAQTLRRAGINEAILFPQAGPVTLEAWISALREEELKVIVGGLMTHKAYMHSEGGFLNDQAIETIYRTAVDLGVNSFVVPLTKPEAVDRIFQTVPFRPETEFYSPGYGRQGGDPSRFASIARHYLIVGRALLEAADPVAWIADASTQLRSAS
;
A
#
# COMPACT_ATOMS: atom_id res chain seq x y z
N MET A 1 30.43 -8.24 -18.87
CA MET A 1 29.57 -7.16 -18.39
C MET A 1 28.94 -7.61 -17.09
N MET A 2 29.37 -7.04 -15.95
CA MET A 2 28.78 -7.36 -14.65
C MET A 2 27.34 -6.85 -14.67
N ASN A 3 26.39 -7.77 -14.52
CA ASN A 3 24.97 -7.48 -14.38
C ASN A 3 24.77 -6.79 -13.03
N ASN A 4 24.87 -5.47 -13.00
CA ASN A 4 24.64 -4.68 -11.79
C ASN A 4 23.10 -4.59 -11.60
N LYS A 5 22.47 -5.66 -11.11
CA LYS A 5 21.08 -5.57 -10.66
C LYS A 5 21.05 -4.54 -9.54
N PRO A 6 20.12 -3.56 -9.59
CA PRO A 6 19.98 -2.61 -8.49
C PRO A 6 19.73 -3.39 -7.19
N ALA A 7 20.38 -2.97 -6.11
CA ALA A 7 20.17 -3.56 -4.80
C ALA A 7 18.68 -3.49 -4.44
N LYS A 8 18.13 -4.61 -3.98
CA LYS A 8 16.73 -4.66 -3.53
C LYS A 8 16.55 -3.86 -2.26
N ILE A 9 15.50 -3.07 -2.23
CA ILE A 9 15.09 -2.30 -1.06
C ILE A 9 13.81 -2.91 -0.53
N PHE A 10 13.88 -3.52 0.66
CA PHE A 10 12.71 -3.91 1.43
C PHE A 10 12.48 -2.92 2.57
N LYS A 11 11.21 -2.50 2.75
CA LYS A 11 10.77 -1.76 3.94
C LYS A 11 9.41 -2.27 4.41
N LEU A 12 9.14 -2.10 5.69
CA LEU A 12 7.88 -2.48 6.31
C LEU A 12 6.92 -1.29 6.38
N ILE A 13 5.62 -1.57 6.32
CA ILE A 13 4.54 -0.61 6.54
C ILE A 13 3.55 -1.24 7.52
N PRO A 14 3.51 -0.80 8.80
CA PRO A 14 2.47 -1.20 9.72
C PRO A 14 1.09 -0.79 9.18
N ALA A 15 0.19 -1.76 9.03
CA ALA A 15 -1.22 -1.49 8.74
C ALA A 15 -1.97 -1.35 10.07
N LEU A 16 -2.32 -0.12 10.42
CA LEU A 16 -2.99 0.24 11.68
C LEU A 16 -4.49 -0.08 11.58
N ASP A 17 -4.81 -1.36 11.36
CA ASP A 17 -6.20 -1.84 11.27
C ASP A 17 -6.74 -2.14 12.70
N VAL A 18 -6.80 -1.09 13.53
CA VAL A 18 -7.21 -1.09 14.94
C VAL A 18 -8.32 -0.08 15.18
N LEU A 19 -8.97 -0.15 16.35
CA LEU A 19 -10.04 0.80 16.73
C LEU A 19 -9.53 1.90 17.67
N GLU A 20 -8.54 1.60 18.52
CA GLU A 20 -8.12 2.49 19.59
C GLU A 20 -6.84 3.26 19.25
N LEU A 21 -6.83 4.58 19.53
CA LEU A 21 -5.65 5.43 19.35
C LEU A 21 -4.47 5.00 20.23
N ALA A 22 -4.72 4.37 21.36
CA ALA A 22 -3.65 3.83 22.22
C ALA A 22 -2.81 2.77 21.49
N ASN A 23 -3.42 1.95 20.63
CA ASN A 23 -2.70 0.97 19.82
C ASN A 23 -1.90 1.66 18.71
N VAL A 24 -2.45 2.74 18.12
CA VAL A 24 -1.72 3.57 17.15
C VAL A 24 -0.49 4.18 17.80
N GLU A 25 -0.65 4.78 18.97
CA GLU A 25 0.43 5.39 19.75
C GLU A 25 1.51 4.37 20.10
N HIS A 26 1.11 3.18 20.55
CA HIS A 26 2.04 2.11 20.90
C HIS A 26 2.92 1.71 19.71
N ILE A 27 2.32 1.45 18.55
CA ILE A 27 3.06 1.09 17.33
C ILE A 27 3.92 2.26 16.83
N ALA A 28 3.38 3.48 16.83
CA ALA A 28 4.12 4.66 16.39
C ALA A 28 5.38 4.90 17.24
N ARG A 29 5.30 4.66 18.55
CA ARG A 29 6.45 4.76 19.48
C ARG A 29 7.51 3.70 19.20
N ILE A 30 7.12 2.45 18.94
CA ILE A 30 8.05 1.34 18.63
C ILE A 30 8.73 1.56 17.28
N VAL A 31 7.99 1.98 16.28
CA VAL A 31 8.49 2.22 14.91
C VAL A 31 9.37 3.47 14.87
N GLY A 32 8.91 4.57 15.46
CA GLY A 32 9.64 5.86 15.42
C GLY A 32 10.00 6.24 13.98
N ASN A 33 11.26 6.66 13.81
CA ASN A 33 11.86 6.96 12.50
C ASN A 33 12.85 5.86 12.05
N ASN A 34 12.61 4.62 12.46
CA ASN A 34 13.46 3.49 12.09
C ASN A 34 13.46 3.27 10.57
N GLU A 35 14.66 3.25 9.97
CA GLU A 35 14.88 3.16 8.53
C GLU A 35 14.35 1.88 7.87
N MET A 36 14.09 0.81 8.65
CA MET A 36 13.44 -0.40 8.15
C MET A 36 11.99 -0.15 7.73
N PHE A 37 11.37 0.92 8.23
CA PHE A 37 10.00 1.26 7.88
C PHE A 37 9.96 2.33 6.79
N TYR A 38 8.97 2.20 5.90
CA TYR A 38 8.67 3.21 4.90
C TYR A 38 7.71 4.26 5.45
N GLY A 39 6.66 3.83 6.15
CA GLY A 39 5.59 4.67 6.64
C GLY A 39 4.57 3.89 7.44
N PHE A 40 3.41 4.48 7.68
CA PHE A 40 2.26 3.88 8.36
C PHE A 40 1.05 3.84 7.43
N LYS A 41 0.29 2.75 7.43
CA LYS A 41 -0.99 2.66 6.72
C LYS A 41 -2.14 2.83 7.71
N ALA A 42 -2.93 3.89 7.56
CA ALA A 42 -4.17 4.12 8.30
C ALA A 42 -5.38 3.76 7.43
N GLY A 43 -6.32 3.00 7.99
CA GLY A 43 -7.53 2.56 7.32
C GLY A 43 -8.78 3.32 7.75
N PHE A 44 -9.92 2.90 7.22
CA PHE A 44 -11.22 3.55 7.45
C PHE A 44 -11.67 3.46 8.91
N SER A 45 -11.35 2.38 9.63
CA SER A 45 -11.77 2.20 11.03
C SER A 45 -11.32 3.37 11.91
N LEU A 46 -10.05 3.70 11.85
CA LEU A 46 -9.50 4.85 12.59
C LEU A 46 -10.05 6.19 12.07
N GLY A 47 -10.16 6.32 10.74
CA GLY A 47 -10.66 7.55 10.12
C GLY A 47 -12.10 7.87 10.51
N LEU A 48 -12.98 6.87 10.54
CA LEU A 48 -14.39 7.03 10.91
C LEU A 48 -14.58 7.19 12.43
N THR A 49 -13.78 6.51 13.24
CA THR A 49 -13.94 6.54 14.71
C THR A 49 -13.38 7.82 15.31
N HIS A 50 -12.22 8.28 14.84
CA HIS A 50 -11.47 9.37 15.49
C HIS A 50 -11.24 10.59 14.60
N GLY A 51 -11.48 10.45 13.29
CA GLY A 51 -11.05 11.42 12.29
C GLY A 51 -9.55 11.28 11.96
N LEU A 52 -9.20 11.35 10.67
CA LEU A 52 -7.82 11.16 10.21
C LEU A 52 -6.82 12.14 10.82
N GLY A 53 -7.22 13.39 11.03
CA GLY A 53 -6.34 14.39 11.65
C GLY A 53 -5.86 13.97 13.04
N LYS A 54 -6.73 13.35 13.84
CA LYS A 54 -6.35 12.85 15.18
C LYS A 54 -5.42 11.65 15.11
N VAL A 55 -5.62 10.77 14.13
CA VAL A 55 -4.72 9.63 13.88
C VAL A 55 -3.33 10.14 13.48
N VAL A 56 -3.27 11.09 12.56
CA VAL A 56 -2.02 11.73 12.12
C VAL A 56 -1.31 12.41 13.30
N GLU A 57 -2.00 13.22 14.10
CA GLU A 57 -1.45 13.86 15.30
C GLU A 57 -0.82 12.83 16.25
N THR A 58 -1.49 11.69 16.46
CA THR A 58 -1.00 10.62 17.33
C THR A 58 0.30 10.02 16.81
N ILE A 59 0.40 9.74 15.50
CA ILE A 59 1.62 9.19 14.88
C ILE A 59 2.76 10.23 14.93
N ARG A 60 2.47 11.50 14.62
CA ARG A 60 3.47 12.58 14.52
C ARG A 60 4.16 12.93 15.83
N ARG A 61 3.64 12.48 16.97
CA ARG A 61 4.37 12.59 18.25
C ARG A 61 5.64 11.74 18.30
N TYR A 62 5.75 10.72 17.44
CA TYR A 62 6.82 9.72 17.49
C TYR A 62 7.54 9.51 16.16
N SER A 63 6.95 9.92 15.03
CA SER A 63 7.48 9.59 13.71
C SER A 63 7.15 10.65 12.65
N ASP A 64 8.15 10.94 11.80
CA ASP A 64 8.01 11.79 10.60
C ASP A 64 7.80 10.97 9.32
N LEU A 65 7.78 9.64 9.41
CA LEU A 65 7.59 8.75 8.26
C LEU A 65 6.24 9.01 7.56
N PRO A 66 6.13 8.74 6.24
CA PRO A 66 4.90 8.93 5.50
C PRO A 66 3.69 8.23 6.11
N ILE A 67 2.51 8.86 6.01
CA ILE A 67 1.25 8.26 6.41
C ILE A 67 0.40 8.05 5.16
N ILE A 68 0.04 6.80 4.91
CA ILE A 68 -0.70 6.31 3.76
C ILE A 68 -2.15 6.09 4.20
N TYR A 69 -3.11 6.68 3.48
CA TYR A 69 -4.51 6.35 3.70
C TYR A 69 -4.97 5.24 2.75
N ASP A 70 -5.50 4.17 3.34
CA ASP A 70 -6.02 3.01 2.63
C ASP A 70 -7.49 2.79 2.98
N HIS A 71 -8.37 3.35 2.16
CA HIS A 71 -9.81 3.11 2.29
C HIS A 71 -10.23 1.82 1.56
N GLN A 72 -9.41 1.33 0.64
CA GLN A 72 -9.66 0.21 -0.29
C GLN A 72 -10.86 0.41 -1.26
N LYS A 73 -11.60 1.49 -1.11
CA LYS A 73 -12.73 1.89 -1.96
C LYS A 73 -12.51 3.26 -2.61
N ALA A 74 -11.36 3.88 -2.37
CA ALA A 74 -11.01 5.13 -3.01
C ALA A 74 -10.92 4.92 -4.53
N ALA A 75 -11.45 5.88 -5.30
CA ALA A 75 -11.72 5.79 -6.74
C ALA A 75 -12.77 4.74 -7.13
N THR A 76 -13.63 4.32 -6.21
CA THR A 76 -14.83 3.50 -6.48
C THR A 76 -16.10 4.35 -6.40
N ASP A 77 -15.97 5.64 -6.60
CA ASP A 77 -17.03 6.66 -6.62
C ASP A 77 -16.97 7.43 -7.95
N ILE A 78 -17.78 8.47 -8.11
CA ILE A 78 -17.80 9.32 -9.31
C ILE A 78 -16.54 10.20 -9.40
N PRO A 79 -16.16 10.67 -10.60
CA PRO A 79 -14.97 11.50 -10.80
C PRO A 79 -14.91 12.75 -9.91
N ASP A 80 -16.05 13.45 -9.74
CA ASP A 80 -16.12 14.74 -9.07
C ASP A 80 -15.78 14.67 -7.56
N THR A 81 -16.00 13.54 -6.91
CA THR A 81 -15.69 13.36 -5.49
C THR A 81 -14.20 13.27 -5.20
N GLY A 82 -13.38 13.02 -6.21
CA GLY A 82 -11.91 12.92 -6.08
C GLY A 82 -11.29 14.17 -5.47
N ARG A 83 -11.75 15.37 -5.87
CA ARG A 83 -11.27 16.64 -5.31
C ARG A 83 -11.53 16.75 -3.80
N LEU A 84 -12.76 16.45 -3.37
CA LEU A 84 -13.12 16.51 -1.96
C LEU A 84 -12.31 15.49 -1.14
N PHE A 85 -12.12 14.29 -1.68
CA PHE A 85 -11.30 13.25 -1.08
C PHE A 85 -9.85 13.73 -0.88
N ALA A 86 -9.19 14.23 -1.93
CA ALA A 86 -7.82 14.72 -1.88
C ALA A 86 -7.64 15.86 -0.87
N GLN A 87 -8.52 16.86 -0.89
CA GLN A 87 -8.50 17.97 0.06
C GLN A 87 -8.69 17.51 1.51
N THR A 88 -9.55 16.52 1.73
CA THR A 88 -9.77 15.95 3.07
C THR A 88 -8.52 15.28 3.58
N LEU A 89 -7.84 14.50 2.75
CA LEU A 89 -6.59 13.84 3.11
C LEU A 89 -5.46 14.84 3.39
N ARG A 90 -5.31 15.85 2.52
CA ARG A 90 -4.30 16.91 2.69
C ARG A 90 -4.50 17.67 4.01
N ARG A 91 -5.73 18.07 4.32
CA ARG A 91 -6.08 18.75 5.58
C ARG A 91 -5.81 17.90 6.81
N ALA A 92 -5.96 16.59 6.69
CA ALA A 92 -5.67 15.66 7.78
C ALA A 92 -4.17 15.42 7.98
N GLY A 93 -3.30 15.86 7.06
CA GLY A 93 -1.85 15.62 7.11
C GLY A 93 -1.42 14.26 6.57
N ILE A 94 -2.26 13.61 5.75
CA ILE A 94 -1.91 12.39 5.01
C ILE A 94 -0.90 12.73 3.91
N ASN A 95 0.00 11.81 3.60
CA ASN A 95 1.03 11.99 2.58
C ASN A 95 0.73 11.22 1.29
N GLU A 96 0.08 10.07 1.39
CA GLU A 96 -0.13 9.16 0.27
C GLU A 96 -1.51 8.52 0.35
N ALA A 97 -2.10 8.17 -0.80
CA ALA A 97 -3.40 7.50 -0.87
C ALA A 97 -3.37 6.28 -1.77
N ILE A 98 -4.01 5.18 -1.32
CA ILE A 98 -4.22 3.98 -2.13
C ILE A 98 -5.59 4.07 -2.80
N LEU A 99 -5.59 3.93 -4.13
CA LEU A 99 -6.79 3.89 -4.98
C LEU A 99 -7.02 2.47 -5.52
N PHE A 100 -8.28 2.02 -5.50
CA PHE A 100 -8.75 0.81 -6.20
C PHE A 100 -9.87 1.21 -7.16
N PRO A 101 -9.57 1.64 -8.40
CA PRO A 101 -10.48 2.37 -9.30
C PRO A 101 -11.45 1.46 -10.05
N GLN A 102 -12.28 0.72 -9.34
CA GLN A 102 -13.27 -0.20 -9.93
C GLN A 102 -14.43 0.54 -10.64
N ALA A 103 -14.59 1.84 -10.37
CA ALA A 103 -15.60 2.69 -11.02
C ALA A 103 -15.24 3.06 -12.47
N GLY A 104 -14.00 2.79 -12.90
CA GLY A 104 -13.60 2.96 -14.28
C GLY A 104 -12.49 3.99 -14.52
N PRO A 105 -12.02 4.11 -15.79
CA PRO A 105 -10.84 4.90 -16.12
C PRO A 105 -11.03 6.40 -15.94
N VAL A 106 -12.22 6.94 -16.17
CA VAL A 106 -12.51 8.38 -15.98
C VAL A 106 -12.39 8.77 -14.51
N THR A 107 -12.91 7.93 -13.60
CA THR A 107 -12.74 8.14 -12.16
C THR A 107 -11.27 8.03 -11.76
N LEU A 108 -10.55 7.04 -12.27
CA LEU A 108 -9.12 6.88 -11.99
C LEU A 108 -8.32 8.14 -12.36
N GLU A 109 -8.50 8.66 -13.58
CA GLU A 109 -7.82 9.85 -14.06
C GLU A 109 -8.13 11.09 -13.20
N ALA A 110 -9.41 11.32 -12.93
CA ALA A 110 -9.86 12.46 -12.13
C ALA A 110 -9.29 12.43 -10.70
N TRP A 111 -9.28 11.24 -10.06
CA TRP A 111 -8.78 11.10 -8.71
C TRP A 111 -7.25 11.17 -8.64
N ILE A 112 -6.52 10.66 -9.63
CA ILE A 112 -5.06 10.86 -9.74
C ILE A 112 -4.73 12.34 -9.84
N SER A 113 -5.44 13.08 -10.72
CA SER A 113 -5.24 14.53 -10.88
C SER A 113 -5.50 15.28 -9.59
N ALA A 114 -6.62 15.00 -8.93
CA ALA A 114 -7.00 15.65 -7.68
C ALA A 114 -5.98 15.41 -6.55
N LEU A 115 -5.46 14.18 -6.42
CA LEU A 115 -4.44 13.87 -5.42
C LEU A 115 -3.12 14.60 -5.71
N ARG A 116 -2.71 14.69 -6.98
CA ARG A 116 -1.50 15.41 -7.38
C ARG A 116 -1.62 16.92 -7.17
N GLU A 117 -2.78 17.51 -7.43
CA GLU A 117 -3.07 18.93 -7.15
C GLU A 117 -2.86 19.27 -5.66
N GLU A 118 -3.17 18.33 -4.78
CA GLU A 118 -2.97 18.45 -3.32
C GLU A 118 -1.60 17.91 -2.86
N GLU A 119 -0.66 17.68 -3.78
CA GLU A 119 0.70 17.16 -3.51
C GLU A 119 0.71 15.81 -2.75
N LEU A 120 -0.30 14.96 -2.98
CA LEU A 120 -0.39 13.64 -2.40
C LEU A 120 0.18 12.59 -3.34
N LYS A 121 0.97 11.66 -2.84
CA LYS A 121 1.47 10.53 -3.62
C LYS A 121 0.33 9.54 -3.88
N VAL A 122 0.23 9.12 -5.14
CA VAL A 122 -0.80 8.19 -5.60
C VAL A 122 -0.23 6.79 -5.66
N ILE A 123 -0.93 5.84 -5.03
CA ILE A 123 -0.64 4.41 -5.10
C ILE A 123 -1.87 3.72 -5.69
N VAL A 124 -1.72 2.95 -6.78
CA VAL A 124 -2.85 2.29 -7.43
C VAL A 124 -2.81 0.78 -7.21
N GLY A 125 -3.92 0.21 -6.76
CA GLY A 125 -4.16 -1.22 -6.67
C GLY A 125 -5.25 -1.66 -7.64
N GLY A 126 -5.12 -2.87 -8.16
CA GLY A 126 -6.12 -3.51 -9.01
C GLY A 126 -6.51 -4.89 -8.49
N LEU A 127 -5.57 -5.61 -7.88
CA LEU A 127 -5.74 -6.98 -7.40
C LEU A 127 -5.76 -7.03 -5.87
N MET A 128 -6.78 -7.67 -5.30
CA MET A 128 -6.95 -7.86 -3.85
C MET A 128 -6.48 -9.23 -3.36
N THR A 129 -6.17 -9.36 -2.06
CA THR A 129 -5.65 -10.58 -1.44
C THR A 129 -6.68 -11.69 -1.25
N HIS A 130 -7.97 -11.35 -1.09
CA HIS A 130 -9.02 -12.31 -0.76
C HIS A 130 -9.45 -13.16 -1.96
N LYS A 131 -10.09 -14.30 -1.68
CA LYS A 131 -10.65 -15.22 -2.66
C LYS A 131 -11.91 -14.64 -3.30
N ALA A 132 -12.28 -15.17 -4.48
CA ALA A 132 -13.47 -14.78 -5.22
C ALA A 132 -13.54 -13.27 -5.52
N TYR A 133 -12.40 -12.66 -5.83
CA TYR A 133 -12.31 -11.28 -6.25
C TYR A 133 -12.46 -11.14 -7.78
N MET A 134 -11.68 -11.92 -8.54
CA MET A 134 -11.73 -11.96 -10.00
C MET A 134 -12.79 -12.95 -10.50
N HIS A 135 -13.26 -12.77 -11.73
CA HIS A 135 -14.25 -13.66 -12.35
C HIS A 135 -13.74 -15.11 -12.42
N SER A 136 -12.47 -15.34 -12.76
CA SER A 136 -11.83 -16.66 -12.74
C SER A 136 -11.81 -17.33 -11.36
N GLU A 137 -11.96 -16.56 -10.30
CA GLU A 137 -12.04 -17.02 -8.91
C GLU A 137 -13.50 -17.16 -8.42
N GLY A 138 -14.50 -16.91 -9.28
CA GLY A 138 -15.91 -16.82 -8.91
C GLY A 138 -16.35 -15.44 -8.39
N GLY A 139 -15.55 -14.39 -8.58
CA GLY A 139 -15.85 -13.01 -8.22
C GLY A 139 -16.57 -12.24 -9.33
N PHE A 140 -16.81 -10.96 -9.08
CA PHE A 140 -17.56 -10.09 -10.00
C PHE A 140 -16.68 -9.34 -11.00
N LEU A 141 -15.40 -9.18 -10.75
CA LEU A 141 -14.50 -8.37 -11.59
C LEU A 141 -13.91 -9.22 -12.71
N ASN A 142 -13.99 -8.71 -13.94
CA ASN A 142 -13.33 -9.31 -15.08
C ASN A 142 -11.81 -9.31 -14.88
N ASP A 143 -11.16 -10.42 -15.16
CA ASP A 143 -9.71 -10.60 -15.00
C ASP A 143 -8.91 -9.58 -15.83
N GLN A 144 -9.35 -9.25 -17.04
CA GLN A 144 -8.73 -8.24 -17.89
C GLN A 144 -8.83 -6.81 -17.33
N ALA A 145 -9.88 -6.55 -16.52
CA ALA A 145 -10.02 -5.24 -15.90
C ALA A 145 -8.85 -4.93 -14.96
N ILE A 146 -8.29 -5.94 -14.31
CA ILE A 146 -7.14 -5.80 -13.41
C ILE A 146 -5.91 -5.28 -14.17
N GLU A 147 -5.57 -5.90 -15.30
CA GLU A 147 -4.45 -5.46 -16.14
C GLU A 147 -4.70 -4.05 -16.70
N THR A 148 -5.93 -3.77 -17.12
CA THR A 148 -6.33 -2.46 -17.65
C THR A 148 -6.15 -1.37 -16.60
N ILE A 149 -6.52 -1.61 -15.34
CA ILE A 149 -6.31 -0.66 -14.24
C ILE A 149 -4.83 -0.31 -14.10
N TYR A 150 -3.95 -1.31 -14.01
CA TYR A 150 -2.51 -1.06 -13.85
C TYR A 150 -1.92 -0.35 -15.07
N ARG A 151 -2.28 -0.78 -16.29
CA ARG A 151 -1.80 -0.17 -17.54
C ARG A 151 -2.23 1.28 -17.63
N THR A 152 -3.51 1.58 -17.42
CA THR A 152 -4.03 2.96 -17.42
C THR A 152 -3.31 3.82 -16.39
N ALA A 153 -3.06 3.31 -15.19
CA ALA A 153 -2.33 4.07 -14.18
C ALA A 153 -0.86 4.34 -14.59
N VAL A 154 -0.18 3.36 -15.22
CA VAL A 154 1.17 3.57 -15.80
C VAL A 154 1.14 4.65 -16.89
N ASP A 155 0.16 4.61 -17.80
CA ASP A 155 0.00 5.60 -18.87
C ASP A 155 -0.28 7.00 -18.30
N LEU A 156 -0.98 7.09 -17.17
CA LEU A 156 -1.19 8.32 -16.40
C LEU A 156 0.03 8.73 -15.56
N GLY A 157 1.17 8.02 -15.67
CA GLY A 157 2.41 8.34 -15.00
C GLY A 157 2.46 8.00 -13.50
N VAL A 158 1.62 7.06 -13.02
CA VAL A 158 1.75 6.51 -11.68
C VAL A 158 2.97 5.60 -11.62
N ASN A 159 3.71 5.64 -10.52
CA ASN A 159 4.91 4.83 -10.30
C ASN A 159 4.88 4.04 -8.99
N SER A 160 3.72 3.93 -8.36
CA SER A 160 3.53 3.23 -7.08
C SER A 160 2.28 2.35 -7.15
N PHE A 161 2.43 1.05 -6.88
CA PHE A 161 1.36 0.08 -7.09
C PHE A 161 1.21 -0.90 -5.93
N VAL A 162 -0.04 -1.30 -5.65
CA VAL A 162 -0.33 -2.40 -4.72
C VAL A 162 -0.38 -3.71 -5.50
N VAL A 163 0.41 -4.71 -5.08
CA VAL A 163 0.34 -6.09 -5.59
C VAL A 163 0.35 -7.08 -4.42
N PRO A 164 -0.61 -8.04 -4.34
CA PRO A 164 -0.70 -8.95 -3.20
C PRO A 164 0.38 -10.03 -3.25
N LEU A 165 1.02 -10.35 -2.11
CA LEU A 165 1.95 -11.48 -2.00
C LEU A 165 1.25 -12.84 -2.09
N THR A 166 -0.06 -12.88 -1.85
CA THR A 166 -0.85 -14.14 -1.76
C THR A 166 -1.31 -14.71 -3.10
N LYS A 167 -1.09 -13.97 -4.20
CA LYS A 167 -1.52 -14.36 -5.57
C LYS A 167 -0.36 -14.23 -6.56
N PRO A 168 0.77 -14.93 -6.37
CA PRO A 168 1.97 -14.72 -7.17
C PRO A 168 1.76 -14.98 -8.66
N GLU A 169 0.99 -15.99 -9.05
CA GLU A 169 0.76 -16.30 -10.46
C GLU A 169 -0.04 -15.21 -11.19
N ALA A 170 -0.97 -14.55 -10.49
CA ALA A 170 -1.70 -13.41 -11.04
C ALA A 170 -0.80 -12.16 -11.14
N VAL A 171 0.06 -11.95 -10.16
CA VAL A 171 1.04 -10.85 -10.17
C VAL A 171 2.08 -11.06 -11.27
N ASP A 172 2.57 -12.29 -11.49
CA ASP A 172 3.50 -12.60 -12.58
C ASP A 172 2.89 -12.27 -13.96
N ARG A 173 1.60 -12.58 -14.17
CA ARG A 173 0.90 -12.18 -15.42
C ARG A 173 0.84 -10.67 -15.58
N ILE A 174 0.56 -9.93 -14.49
CA ILE A 174 0.55 -8.47 -14.51
C ILE A 174 1.93 -7.92 -14.88
N PHE A 175 3.03 -8.48 -14.33
CA PHE A 175 4.39 -8.05 -14.68
C PHE A 175 4.80 -8.37 -16.11
N GLN A 176 4.20 -9.39 -16.73
CA GLN A 176 4.43 -9.71 -18.14
C GLN A 176 3.70 -8.79 -19.10
N THR A 177 2.56 -8.24 -18.69
CA THR A 177 1.64 -7.49 -19.57
C THR A 177 1.67 -5.99 -19.35
N VAL A 178 1.96 -5.54 -18.13
CA VAL A 178 2.00 -4.11 -17.77
C VAL A 178 3.43 -3.59 -17.83
N PRO A 179 3.72 -2.48 -18.56
CA PRO A 179 5.07 -1.95 -18.76
C PRO A 179 5.53 -1.12 -17.55
N PHE A 180 5.71 -1.75 -16.40
CA PHE A 180 6.27 -1.07 -15.23
C PHE A 180 7.70 -0.61 -15.46
N ARG A 181 8.05 0.53 -14.88
CA ARG A 181 9.40 1.09 -14.96
C ARG A 181 10.33 0.41 -13.93
N PRO A 182 11.64 0.38 -14.16
CA PRO A 182 12.60 -0.21 -13.22
C PRO A 182 12.57 0.41 -11.81
N GLU A 183 12.23 1.70 -11.71
CA GLU A 183 12.13 2.44 -10.45
C GLU A 183 10.75 2.33 -9.78
N THR A 184 9.82 1.56 -10.35
CA THR A 184 8.47 1.38 -9.79
C THR A 184 8.52 0.81 -8.38
N GLU A 185 7.69 1.38 -7.50
CA GLU A 185 7.54 0.98 -6.11
C GLU A 185 6.32 0.08 -5.94
N PHE A 186 6.51 -1.04 -5.27
CA PHE A 186 5.42 -1.99 -5.02
C PHE A 186 5.12 -2.12 -3.54
N TYR A 187 3.85 -1.99 -3.21
CA TYR A 187 3.28 -2.08 -1.87
C TYR A 187 2.53 -3.39 -1.76
N SER A 188 3.01 -4.31 -0.94
CA SER A 188 2.49 -5.67 -0.94
C SER A 188 1.87 -6.08 0.39
N PRO A 189 0.53 -6.21 0.44
CA PRO A 189 -0.14 -6.86 1.56
C PRO A 189 0.07 -8.38 1.52
N GLY A 190 -0.02 -9.01 2.71
CA GLY A 190 0.03 -10.47 2.82
C GLY A 190 1.30 -11.00 3.48
N TYR A 191 2.25 -10.14 3.87
CA TYR A 191 3.45 -10.55 4.61
C TYR A 191 3.11 -11.00 6.04
N GLY A 192 3.79 -12.06 6.50
CA GLY A 192 3.60 -12.64 7.81
C GLY A 192 2.40 -13.59 7.89
N ARG A 193 1.33 -13.24 8.58
CA ARG A 193 0.21 -14.16 8.91
C ARG A 193 -0.52 -14.77 7.72
N GLN A 194 -0.51 -14.10 6.56
CA GLN A 194 -1.12 -14.63 5.32
C GLN A 194 -0.16 -15.50 4.51
N GLY A 195 1.10 -15.68 4.95
CA GLY A 195 2.06 -16.59 4.34
C GLY A 195 2.65 -16.11 3.01
N GLY A 196 2.47 -14.84 2.67
CA GLY A 196 3.05 -14.26 1.46
C GLY A 196 4.58 -14.18 1.56
N ASP A 197 5.27 -14.68 0.54
CA ASP A 197 6.73 -14.71 0.46
C ASP A 197 7.24 -13.67 -0.54
N PRO A 198 7.90 -12.58 -0.06
CA PRO A 198 8.43 -11.54 -0.95
C PRO A 198 9.61 -12.03 -1.81
N SER A 199 10.27 -13.13 -1.47
CA SER A 199 11.39 -13.69 -2.27
C SER A 199 10.95 -14.17 -3.65
N ARG A 200 9.68 -14.56 -3.81
CA ARG A 200 9.07 -14.94 -5.09
C ARG A 200 9.00 -13.79 -6.10
N PHE A 201 9.12 -12.55 -5.66
CA PHE A 201 9.04 -11.34 -6.50
C PHE A 201 10.44 -10.77 -6.75
N ALA A 202 11.32 -11.59 -7.35
CA ALA A 202 12.73 -11.25 -7.57
C ALA A 202 12.94 -10.03 -8.48
N SER A 203 11.97 -9.70 -9.33
CA SER A 203 12.01 -8.55 -10.25
C SER A 203 11.72 -7.21 -9.57
N ILE A 204 11.15 -7.21 -8.37
CA ILE A 204 10.83 -5.97 -7.64
C ILE A 204 12.10 -5.43 -6.97
N ALA A 205 12.53 -4.22 -7.37
CA ALA A 205 13.67 -3.54 -6.78
C ALA A 205 13.29 -2.75 -5.51
N ARG A 206 12.11 -2.10 -5.49
CA ARG A 206 11.60 -1.34 -4.35
C ARG A 206 10.30 -1.96 -3.85
N HIS A 207 10.39 -2.70 -2.76
CA HIS A 207 9.31 -3.53 -2.26
C HIS A 207 8.94 -3.18 -0.83
N TYR A 208 7.76 -2.60 -0.64
CA TYR A 208 7.25 -2.17 0.65
C TYR A 208 6.18 -3.16 1.14
N LEU A 209 6.47 -3.84 2.24
CA LEU A 209 5.65 -4.93 2.75
C LEU A 209 4.66 -4.41 3.78
N ILE A 210 3.36 -4.49 3.47
CA ILE A 210 2.29 -4.09 4.38
C ILE A 210 2.02 -5.21 5.36
N VAL A 211 2.23 -4.94 6.65
CA VAL A 211 2.08 -5.89 7.74
C VAL A 211 1.04 -5.41 8.75
N GLY A 212 0.00 -6.21 8.95
CA GLY A 212 -1.05 -5.96 9.94
C GLY A 212 -0.86 -6.85 11.18
N ARG A 213 -1.76 -7.80 11.36
CA ARG A 213 -1.86 -8.66 12.57
C ARG A 213 -0.56 -9.33 13.02
N ALA A 214 0.34 -9.67 12.09
CA ALA A 214 1.61 -10.29 12.47
C ALA A 214 2.47 -9.38 13.37
N LEU A 215 2.41 -8.07 13.17
CA LEU A 215 3.07 -7.08 14.02
C LEU A 215 2.18 -6.62 15.18
N LEU A 216 0.90 -6.31 14.89
CA LEU A 216 -0.01 -5.71 15.88
C LEU A 216 -0.37 -6.65 17.04
N GLU A 217 -0.43 -7.96 16.78
CA GLU A 217 -0.77 -9.00 17.75
C GLU A 217 0.47 -9.78 18.24
N ALA A 218 1.69 -9.33 17.90
CA ALA A 218 2.91 -9.95 18.36
C ALA A 218 3.05 -9.80 19.88
N ALA A 219 3.43 -10.88 20.58
CA ALA A 219 3.68 -10.83 22.01
C ALA A 219 4.83 -9.87 22.38
N ASP A 220 5.84 -9.79 21.48
CA ASP A 220 6.94 -8.83 21.52
C ASP A 220 7.11 -8.23 20.11
N PRO A 221 6.50 -7.06 19.84
CA PRO A 221 6.65 -6.39 18.55
C PRO A 221 8.09 -5.99 18.22
N VAL A 222 8.91 -5.69 19.21
CA VAL A 222 10.32 -5.30 19.00
C VAL A 222 11.13 -6.48 18.50
N ALA A 223 10.98 -7.64 19.15
CA ALA A 223 11.61 -8.89 18.70
C ALA A 223 11.13 -9.28 17.30
N TRP A 224 9.82 -9.18 17.03
CA TRP A 224 9.25 -9.46 15.71
C TRP A 224 9.89 -8.58 14.62
N ILE A 225 10.06 -7.27 14.88
CA ILE A 225 10.70 -6.32 13.94
C ILE A 225 12.16 -6.72 13.70
N ALA A 226 12.91 -7.11 14.72
CA ALA A 226 14.29 -7.52 14.60
C ALA A 226 14.44 -8.76 13.71
N ASP A 227 13.59 -9.77 13.92
CA ASP A 227 13.56 -11.00 13.13
C ASP A 227 13.18 -10.73 11.67
N ALA A 228 12.11 -9.97 11.42
CA ALA A 228 11.69 -9.58 10.09
C ALA A 228 12.78 -8.78 9.35
N SER A 229 13.46 -7.86 10.05
CA SER A 229 14.57 -7.08 9.49
C SER A 229 15.73 -7.96 9.06
N THR A 230 16.07 -8.98 9.86
CA THR A 230 17.15 -9.94 9.55
C THR A 230 16.79 -10.76 8.32
N GLN A 231 15.56 -11.29 8.25
CA GLN A 231 15.07 -12.06 7.12
C GLN A 231 15.09 -11.26 5.80
N LEU A 232 14.60 -10.00 5.85
CA LEU A 232 14.53 -9.14 4.68
C LEU A 232 15.89 -8.68 4.17
N ARG A 233 16.86 -8.43 5.06
CA ARG A 233 18.24 -8.11 4.67
C ARG A 233 18.93 -9.30 4.01
N SER A 234 18.65 -10.53 4.41
CA SER A 234 19.21 -11.72 3.78
C SER A 234 18.58 -12.04 2.41
N ALA A 235 17.42 -11.45 2.11
CA ALA A 235 16.70 -11.59 0.83
C ALA A 235 16.96 -10.44 -0.17
N SER A 236 17.78 -9.44 0.20
CA SER A 236 18.07 -8.21 -0.58
C SER A 236 19.16 -8.39 -1.63
#